data_d7610bb4dc8e8c2ff86b6165fd6b3e7f
#
_entry.id   d7610bb4dc8e8c2ff86b6165fd6b3e7f
#
_cell.length_a   1.000
_cell.length_b   1.000
_cell.length_c   1.000
_cell.angle_alpha   90.00
_cell.angle_beta   90.00
_cell.angle_gamma   90.00
#
_symmetry.space_group_name_H-M   'P 1'
#
loop_
_entity.id
_entity.type
_entity.pdbx_description
1 polymer ?
#
loop_
_entity_poly.entity_id
_entity_poly.type
_entity_poly.pdbx_seq_one_letter_code
_entity_poly.pdbx_strand_id
1 'polypeptide(L)'
;MGKPAFSQANINGVYIPSVLLIVGVAIIKREYVPYAVAFAALVGGYKIFASGPPSSRKVLKPDTFQEFPLTDIKKTSHNVAIYRFGLPRPTDIIGLPIGQHMSLAATPKGAEKEVVRSYTPITSDEDKGFFELLIKSYPQGNISAHMATLKIGETMKVRGPKGAMVYTPNMCKRIGMIAGGTGITPMLQIIRAINRGRPQDTTKVDLVFANVNPDDILLKEQLDALDKEDPNFSVYYVLNNPPEGWKGGVGFVTADMIKERLPPPAPDMKILICGPPPMVSALKKATESLGYQKARPVSKLEDQVFCF
;
A
#
# COMPACT_ATOMS: atom_id res chain seq x y z
N MET A 1 14.09 16.41 4.38
CA MET A 1 15.26 16.97 3.68
C MET A 1 14.80 18.13 2.82
N GLY A 2 15.38 19.36 3.00
CA GLY A 2 15.07 20.52 2.16
C GLY A 2 15.44 20.27 0.71
N LYS A 3 14.85 21.06 -0.23
CA LYS A 3 15.27 21.02 -1.64
C LYS A 3 16.80 21.21 -1.71
N PRO A 4 17.52 20.43 -2.54
CA PRO A 4 18.94 20.68 -2.73
C PRO A 4 19.12 22.15 -3.18
N ALA A 5 20.11 22.83 -2.57
CA ALA A 5 20.37 24.25 -2.82
C ALA A 5 20.45 24.56 -4.34
N PHE A 6 20.95 23.61 -5.13
CA PHE A 6 21.12 23.70 -6.59
C PHE A 6 20.02 23.02 -7.40
N SER A 7 18.76 23.05 -6.94
CA SER A 7 17.64 22.57 -7.77
C SER A 7 17.43 23.49 -8.99
N GLN A 8 16.96 22.94 -10.14
CA GLN A 8 16.69 23.73 -11.34
C GLN A 8 15.74 24.91 -11.09
N ALA A 9 14.77 24.73 -10.16
CA ALA A 9 13.86 25.81 -9.74
C ALA A 9 14.60 26.93 -9.00
N ASN A 10 15.59 26.60 -8.17
CA ASN A 10 16.41 27.59 -7.47
C ASN A 10 17.40 28.26 -8.43
N ILE A 11 17.96 27.52 -9.38
CA ILE A 11 18.84 28.07 -10.41
C ILE A 11 18.10 29.16 -11.21
N ASN A 12 16.94 28.84 -11.77
CA ASN A 12 16.19 29.76 -12.61
C ASN A 12 15.46 30.86 -11.82
N GLY A 13 14.97 30.56 -10.61
CA GLY A 13 14.13 31.49 -9.84
C GLY A 13 14.89 32.36 -8.84
N VAL A 14 16.12 32.01 -8.48
CA VAL A 14 16.93 32.71 -7.47
C VAL A 14 18.30 33.07 -8.02
N TYR A 15 19.11 32.07 -8.40
CA TYR A 15 20.53 32.34 -8.71
C TYR A 15 20.72 33.17 -9.98
N ILE A 16 20.04 32.83 -11.08
CA ILE A 16 20.16 33.61 -12.33
C ILE A 16 19.72 35.05 -12.14
N PRO A 17 18.51 35.37 -11.60
CA PRO A 17 18.10 36.74 -11.33
C PRO A 17 19.04 37.49 -10.40
N SER A 18 19.59 36.84 -9.36
CA SER A 18 20.54 37.46 -8.45
C SER A 18 21.86 37.85 -9.13
N VAL A 19 22.39 36.96 -9.97
CA VAL A 19 23.61 37.21 -10.72
C VAL A 19 23.39 38.37 -11.72
N LEU A 20 22.27 38.36 -12.45
CA LEU A 20 21.93 39.45 -13.40
C LEU A 20 21.78 40.79 -12.70
N LEU A 21 21.17 40.84 -11.51
CA LEU A 21 21.04 42.06 -10.72
C LEU A 21 22.42 42.60 -10.32
N ILE A 22 23.28 41.74 -9.75
CA ILE A 22 24.62 42.14 -9.29
C ILE A 22 25.49 42.64 -10.46
N VAL A 23 25.49 41.91 -11.57
CA VAL A 23 26.23 42.30 -12.78
C VAL A 23 25.70 43.63 -13.35
N GLY A 24 24.38 43.80 -13.47
CA GLY A 24 23.78 45.05 -13.93
C GLY A 24 24.15 46.26 -13.07
N VAL A 25 24.12 46.12 -11.75
CA VAL A 25 24.54 47.18 -10.82
C VAL A 25 26.04 47.45 -10.94
N ALA A 26 26.88 46.43 -11.10
CA ALA A 26 28.33 46.57 -11.24
C ALA A 26 28.71 47.39 -12.51
N ILE A 27 27.93 47.25 -13.60
CA ILE A 27 28.13 47.98 -14.86
C ILE A 27 27.72 49.47 -14.72
N ILE A 28 26.59 49.73 -14.00
CA ILE A 28 26.00 51.09 -13.95
C ILE A 28 26.67 51.93 -12.85
N LYS A 29 26.78 51.39 -11.61
CA LYS A 29 27.36 52.09 -10.48
C LYS A 29 28.02 51.12 -9.50
N ARG A 30 29.30 50.94 -9.58
CA ARG A 30 30.11 49.97 -8.85
C ARG A 30 30.01 50.08 -7.31
N GLU A 31 29.80 51.30 -6.79
CA GLU A 31 29.62 51.60 -5.35
C GLU A 31 28.37 50.96 -4.74
N TYR A 32 27.34 50.58 -5.53
CA TYR A 32 26.10 49.91 -5.05
C TYR A 32 26.16 48.40 -5.08
N VAL A 33 27.23 47.76 -5.58
CA VAL A 33 27.38 46.29 -5.61
C VAL A 33 27.19 45.63 -4.24
N PRO A 34 27.74 46.14 -3.11
CA PRO A 34 27.50 45.53 -1.80
C PRO A 34 26.01 45.49 -1.42
N TYR A 35 25.26 46.52 -1.75
CA TYR A 35 23.82 46.61 -1.47
C TYR A 35 23.02 45.64 -2.37
N ALA A 36 23.42 45.52 -3.63
CA ALA A 36 22.80 44.54 -4.56
C ALA A 36 23.03 43.09 -4.09
N VAL A 37 24.23 42.77 -3.60
CA VAL A 37 24.56 41.47 -3.03
C VAL A 37 23.74 41.21 -1.76
N ALA A 38 23.65 42.15 -0.83
CA ALA A 38 22.86 42.01 0.39
C ALA A 38 21.35 41.82 0.05
N PHE A 39 20.82 42.60 -0.89
CA PHE A 39 19.43 42.44 -1.33
C PHE A 39 19.16 41.08 -2.00
N ALA A 40 20.06 40.63 -2.90
CA ALA A 40 19.95 39.35 -3.56
C ALA A 40 20.01 38.19 -2.53
N ALA A 41 20.88 38.30 -1.51
CA ALA A 41 20.96 37.34 -0.43
C ALA A 41 19.69 37.29 0.43
N LEU A 42 19.11 38.45 0.77
CA LEU A 42 17.86 38.55 1.53
C LEU A 42 16.68 37.98 0.75
N VAL A 43 16.49 38.40 -0.51
CA VAL A 43 15.38 37.94 -1.36
C VAL A 43 15.55 36.46 -1.73
N GLY A 44 16.77 36.03 -2.03
CA GLY A 44 17.09 34.65 -2.33
C GLY A 44 16.89 33.74 -1.13
N GLY A 45 17.41 34.16 0.04
CA GLY A 45 17.20 33.45 1.32
C GLY A 45 15.72 33.33 1.69
N TYR A 46 14.96 34.43 1.58
CA TYR A 46 13.51 34.44 1.80
C TYR A 46 12.78 33.48 0.85
N LYS A 47 13.06 33.51 -0.45
CA LYS A 47 12.45 32.59 -1.43
C LYS A 47 12.78 31.14 -1.16
N ILE A 48 14.02 30.82 -0.78
CA ILE A 48 14.41 29.44 -0.44
C ILE A 48 13.72 28.99 0.85
N PHE A 49 13.66 29.86 1.86
CA PHE A 49 13.01 29.59 3.14
C PHE A 49 11.48 29.50 3.02
N ALA A 50 10.85 30.44 2.29
CA ALA A 50 9.41 30.47 2.07
C ALA A 50 8.93 29.39 1.08
N SER A 51 9.82 28.85 0.25
CA SER A 51 9.54 27.64 -0.54
C SER A 51 9.60 26.42 0.40
N GLY A 52 8.55 26.20 1.18
CA GLY A 52 8.42 25.00 1.99
C GLY A 52 8.78 23.72 1.23
N PRO A 53 8.94 22.58 1.89
CA PRO A 53 9.22 21.31 1.21
C PRO A 53 8.18 21.10 0.08
N PRO A 54 8.58 20.57 -1.09
CA PRO A 54 7.67 20.37 -2.20
C PRO A 54 6.49 19.55 -1.72
N SER A 55 5.27 20.08 -1.85
CA SER A 55 4.05 19.39 -1.44
C SER A 55 3.98 18.05 -2.20
N SER A 56 3.74 16.97 -1.45
CA SER A 56 3.51 15.66 -2.02
C SER A 56 2.24 15.70 -2.88
N ARG A 57 2.38 15.32 -4.15
CA ARG A 57 1.25 15.24 -5.07
C ARG A 57 0.73 13.80 -5.12
N LYS A 58 -0.58 13.62 -4.97
CA LYS A 58 -1.25 12.35 -5.23
C LYS A 58 -1.26 12.07 -6.73
N VAL A 59 -0.79 10.88 -7.14
CA VAL A 59 -0.61 10.55 -8.56
C VAL A 59 -1.74 9.74 -9.12
N LEU A 60 -2.28 8.80 -8.34
CA LEU A 60 -3.27 7.83 -8.82
C LEU A 60 -4.58 8.52 -9.25
N LYS A 61 -5.13 8.09 -10.40
CA LYS A 61 -6.40 8.60 -10.96
C LYS A 61 -7.42 7.46 -11.04
N PRO A 62 -8.65 7.66 -10.50
CA PRO A 62 -9.65 6.59 -10.43
C PRO A 62 -10.22 6.19 -11.79
N ASP A 63 -10.25 7.10 -12.76
CA ASP A 63 -10.98 6.90 -14.02
C ASP A 63 -10.07 6.66 -15.23
N THR A 64 -8.77 6.87 -15.08
CA THR A 64 -7.81 6.78 -16.18
C THR A 64 -6.65 5.86 -15.83
N PHE A 65 -6.36 4.89 -16.69
CA PHE A 65 -5.13 4.12 -16.58
C PHE A 65 -3.91 4.99 -16.88
N GLN A 66 -2.93 4.90 -15.99
CA GLN A 66 -1.64 5.58 -16.06
C GLN A 66 -0.55 4.51 -16.13
N GLU A 67 0.53 4.79 -16.83
CA GLU A 67 1.67 3.88 -16.93
C GLU A 67 2.75 4.23 -15.91
N PHE A 68 3.20 3.21 -15.16
CA PHE A 68 4.26 3.34 -14.18
C PHE A 68 5.41 2.40 -14.53
N PRO A 69 6.65 2.90 -14.60
CA PRO A 69 7.81 2.07 -14.91
C PRO A 69 8.16 1.14 -13.74
N LEU A 70 8.45 -0.10 -14.05
CA LEU A 70 9.05 -1.06 -13.12
C LEU A 70 10.51 -0.66 -12.87
N THR A 71 10.86 -0.39 -11.61
CA THR A 71 12.19 0.09 -11.23
C THR A 71 13.03 -0.94 -10.48
N ASP A 72 12.36 -1.91 -9.82
CA ASP A 72 13.04 -2.97 -9.07
C ASP A 72 12.17 -4.22 -8.95
N ILE A 73 12.80 -5.40 -8.83
CA ILE A 73 12.16 -6.69 -8.58
C ILE A 73 12.94 -7.42 -7.48
N LYS A 74 12.31 -7.64 -6.34
CA LYS A 74 12.87 -8.42 -5.24
C LYS A 74 12.15 -9.77 -5.12
N LYS A 75 12.79 -10.86 -5.52
CA LYS A 75 12.26 -12.22 -5.32
C LYS A 75 12.26 -12.55 -3.82
N THR A 76 11.13 -13.02 -3.31
CA THR A 76 10.94 -13.40 -1.90
C THR A 76 10.76 -14.91 -1.73
N SER A 77 10.24 -15.61 -2.73
CA SER A 77 10.17 -17.07 -2.80
C SER A 77 10.21 -17.57 -4.25
N HIS A 78 10.03 -18.87 -4.46
CA HIS A 78 10.05 -19.49 -5.80
C HIS A 78 9.03 -18.89 -6.78
N ASN A 79 7.91 -18.39 -6.28
CA ASN A 79 6.82 -17.84 -7.10
C ASN A 79 6.26 -16.51 -6.59
N VAL A 80 6.92 -15.87 -5.61
CA VAL A 80 6.52 -14.57 -5.06
C VAL A 80 7.64 -13.56 -5.24
N ALA A 81 7.29 -12.36 -5.69
CA ALA A 81 8.20 -11.23 -5.79
C ALA A 81 7.51 -9.92 -5.38
N ILE A 82 8.32 -8.98 -4.93
CA ILE A 82 7.94 -7.59 -4.73
C ILE A 82 8.38 -6.83 -5.98
N TYR A 83 7.43 -6.16 -6.61
CA TYR A 83 7.63 -5.32 -7.80
C TYR A 83 7.51 -3.86 -7.39
N ARG A 84 8.58 -3.08 -7.58
CA ARG A 84 8.59 -1.64 -7.29
C ARG A 84 8.39 -0.84 -8.56
N PHE A 85 7.40 0.04 -8.53
CA PHE A 85 7.08 0.96 -9.61
C PHE A 85 7.39 2.39 -9.21
N GLY A 86 8.06 3.13 -10.10
CA GLY A 86 8.42 4.53 -9.89
C GLY A 86 7.24 5.48 -10.10
N LEU A 87 7.12 6.48 -9.23
CA LEU A 87 6.24 7.63 -9.43
C LEU A 87 6.96 8.73 -10.22
N PRO A 88 6.20 9.66 -10.88
CA PRO A 88 6.80 10.68 -11.74
C PRO A 88 7.84 11.59 -11.07
N ARG A 89 7.71 11.82 -9.74
CA ARG A 89 8.65 12.62 -8.95
C ARG A 89 9.03 11.88 -7.67
N PRO A 90 10.26 12.05 -7.17
CA PRO A 90 10.68 11.44 -5.90
C PRO A 90 9.86 11.87 -4.68
N THR A 91 9.12 12.97 -4.77
CA THR A 91 8.29 13.53 -3.69
C THR A 91 6.82 13.20 -3.85
N ASP A 92 6.41 12.60 -4.98
CA ASP A 92 5.02 12.20 -5.22
C ASP A 92 4.64 11.03 -4.30
N ILE A 93 3.35 10.93 -3.98
CA ILE A 93 2.75 9.82 -3.25
C ILE A 93 1.71 9.14 -4.14
N ILE A 94 1.45 7.86 -3.88
CA ILE A 94 0.47 7.13 -4.69
C ILE A 94 -0.94 7.70 -4.54
N GLY A 95 -1.32 8.13 -3.34
CA GLY A 95 -2.63 8.71 -3.05
C GLY A 95 -3.72 7.66 -2.90
N LEU A 96 -3.39 6.52 -2.31
CA LEU A 96 -4.31 5.41 -2.08
C LEU A 96 -4.79 5.41 -0.63
N PRO A 97 -6.07 5.70 -0.34
CA PRO A 97 -6.64 5.57 0.99
C PRO A 97 -6.49 4.16 1.55
N ILE A 98 -6.23 4.05 2.86
CA ILE A 98 -6.09 2.76 3.55
C ILE A 98 -7.39 1.95 3.43
N GLY A 99 -7.27 0.70 3.00
CA GLY A 99 -8.38 -0.20 2.71
C GLY A 99 -8.80 -0.23 1.24
N GLN A 100 -8.39 0.74 0.43
CA GLN A 100 -8.64 0.74 -1.00
C GLN A 100 -7.52 0.02 -1.78
N HIS A 101 -7.81 -0.31 -3.02
CA HIS A 101 -6.91 -0.99 -3.94
C HIS A 101 -6.76 -0.24 -5.27
N MET A 102 -5.88 -0.71 -6.11
CA MET A 102 -5.71 -0.25 -7.49
C MET A 102 -6.04 -1.37 -8.48
N SER A 103 -6.42 -1.00 -9.69
CA SER A 103 -6.60 -1.94 -10.80
C SER A 103 -5.37 -1.91 -11.69
N LEU A 104 -4.80 -3.07 -11.96
CA LEU A 104 -3.75 -3.29 -12.95
C LEU A 104 -4.38 -3.84 -14.23
N ALA A 105 -3.92 -3.37 -15.38
CA ALA A 105 -4.39 -3.81 -16.69
C ALA A 105 -3.22 -4.18 -17.61
N ALA A 106 -3.33 -5.32 -18.26
CA ALA A 106 -2.40 -5.75 -19.30
C ALA A 106 -3.09 -6.71 -20.28
N THR A 107 -2.51 -6.87 -21.45
CA THR A 107 -2.87 -7.95 -22.39
C THR A 107 -1.83 -9.05 -22.24
N PRO A 108 -2.11 -10.14 -21.49
CA PRO A 108 -1.16 -11.24 -21.32
C PRO A 108 -0.82 -11.88 -22.67
N LYS A 109 0.37 -12.47 -22.78
CA LYS A 109 0.79 -13.17 -24.00
C LYS A 109 -0.23 -14.24 -24.39
N GLY A 110 -0.74 -14.16 -25.62
CA GLY A 110 -1.76 -15.07 -26.16
C GLY A 110 -3.22 -14.70 -25.84
N ALA A 111 -3.45 -13.61 -25.11
CA ALA A 111 -4.80 -13.08 -24.89
C ALA A 111 -5.15 -12.04 -25.97
N GLU A 112 -6.41 -12.09 -26.46
CA GLU A 112 -6.94 -11.11 -27.43
C GLU A 112 -7.40 -9.81 -26.75
N LYS A 113 -7.70 -9.87 -25.46
CA LYS A 113 -8.30 -8.75 -24.70
C LYS A 113 -7.48 -8.37 -23.48
N GLU A 114 -7.53 -7.09 -23.16
CA GLU A 114 -6.97 -6.56 -21.93
C GLU A 114 -7.69 -7.15 -20.71
N VAL A 115 -6.92 -7.62 -19.74
CA VAL A 115 -7.42 -8.16 -18.48
C VAL A 115 -7.12 -7.17 -17.36
N VAL A 116 -8.10 -6.96 -16.49
CA VAL A 116 -7.98 -6.07 -15.33
C VAL A 116 -8.10 -6.88 -14.04
N ARG A 117 -7.18 -6.65 -13.08
CA ARG A 117 -7.23 -7.27 -11.75
C ARG A 117 -6.89 -6.26 -10.66
N SER A 118 -7.50 -6.46 -9.50
CA SER A 118 -7.27 -5.64 -8.31
C SER A 118 -6.02 -6.07 -7.57
N TYR A 119 -5.24 -5.09 -7.12
CA TYR A 119 -4.04 -5.28 -6.28
C TYR A 119 -3.98 -4.22 -5.20
N THR A 120 -3.56 -4.61 -4.00
CA THR A 120 -3.30 -3.68 -2.91
C THR A 120 -1.79 -3.59 -2.69
N PRO A 121 -1.19 -2.39 -2.77
CA PRO A 121 0.24 -2.24 -2.52
C PRO A 121 0.58 -2.51 -1.06
N ILE A 122 1.81 -2.97 -0.83
CA ILE A 122 2.38 -3.13 0.51
C ILE A 122 3.02 -1.83 1.04
N THR A 123 3.15 -0.82 0.20
CA THR A 123 3.55 0.55 0.54
C THR A 123 2.34 1.43 0.81
N SER A 124 2.57 2.63 1.35
CA SER A 124 1.58 3.65 1.68
C SER A 124 1.98 5.02 1.14
N ASP A 125 1.20 6.07 1.44
CA ASP A 125 1.54 7.46 1.09
C ASP A 125 2.77 8.01 1.86
N GLU A 126 3.31 7.28 2.83
CA GLU A 126 4.58 7.61 3.50
C GLU A 126 5.79 7.25 2.61
N ASP A 127 5.62 6.28 1.72
CA ASP A 127 6.63 5.82 0.78
C ASP A 127 6.59 6.72 -0.48
N LYS A 128 7.47 7.72 -0.52
CA LYS A 128 7.49 8.71 -1.60
C LYS A 128 8.31 8.25 -2.79
N GLY A 129 7.82 8.57 -3.99
CA GLY A 129 8.51 8.33 -5.25
C GLY A 129 8.31 6.92 -5.82
N PHE A 130 7.63 6.02 -5.13
CA PHE A 130 7.37 4.66 -5.61
C PHE A 130 6.17 4.01 -4.91
N PHE A 131 5.72 2.89 -5.45
CA PHE A 131 4.85 1.93 -4.75
C PHE A 131 5.32 0.50 -5.04
N GLU A 132 4.98 -0.42 -4.13
CA GLU A 132 5.36 -1.83 -4.22
C GLU A 132 4.15 -2.75 -4.18
N LEU A 133 4.19 -3.77 -5.04
CA LEU A 133 3.20 -4.83 -5.11
C LEU A 133 3.85 -6.16 -4.77
N LEU A 134 3.31 -6.87 -3.77
CA LEU A 134 3.68 -8.24 -3.45
C LEU A 134 2.79 -9.18 -4.27
N ILE A 135 3.37 -9.88 -5.23
CA ILE A 135 2.62 -10.70 -6.19
C ILE A 135 3.11 -12.14 -6.18
N LYS A 136 2.17 -13.07 -5.98
CA LYS A 136 2.39 -14.50 -6.22
C LYS A 136 2.00 -14.82 -7.66
N SER A 137 2.96 -15.31 -8.44
CA SER A 137 2.78 -15.64 -9.83
C SER A 137 2.37 -17.10 -10.01
N TYR A 138 1.36 -17.32 -10.84
CA TYR A 138 0.87 -18.65 -11.22
C TYR A 138 0.99 -18.81 -12.73
N PRO A 139 1.38 -20.00 -13.24
CA PRO A 139 1.47 -20.23 -14.70
C PRO A 139 0.17 -19.92 -15.47
N GLN A 140 -0.98 -20.20 -14.85
CA GLN A 140 -2.31 -19.93 -15.40
C GLN A 140 -2.86 -18.54 -15.05
N GLY A 141 -2.10 -17.74 -14.30
CA GLY A 141 -2.48 -16.40 -13.91
C GLY A 141 -2.43 -15.43 -15.11
N ASN A 142 -3.38 -14.50 -15.18
CA ASN A 142 -3.35 -13.48 -16.23
C ASN A 142 -2.34 -12.37 -15.92
N ILE A 143 -2.70 -11.45 -15.02
CA ILE A 143 -1.84 -10.32 -14.62
C ILE A 143 -0.61 -10.81 -13.86
N SER A 144 -0.74 -11.80 -12.97
CA SER A 144 0.41 -12.32 -12.20
C SER A 144 1.45 -13.02 -13.08
N ALA A 145 1.03 -13.76 -14.11
CA ALA A 145 1.94 -14.35 -15.10
C ALA A 145 2.60 -13.26 -15.97
N HIS A 146 1.85 -12.24 -16.40
CA HIS A 146 2.40 -11.09 -17.11
C HIS A 146 3.46 -10.36 -16.27
N MET A 147 3.19 -10.10 -14.99
CA MET A 147 4.15 -9.49 -14.06
C MET A 147 5.45 -10.27 -13.94
N ALA A 148 5.38 -11.61 -13.95
CA ALA A 148 6.58 -12.46 -13.91
C ALA A 148 7.48 -12.34 -15.15
N THR A 149 6.95 -11.83 -16.27
CA THR A 149 7.72 -11.59 -17.51
C THR A 149 8.18 -10.15 -17.67
N LEU A 150 7.69 -9.23 -16.85
CA LEU A 150 7.99 -7.80 -16.93
C LEU A 150 9.45 -7.53 -16.58
N LYS A 151 10.10 -6.68 -17.35
CA LYS A 151 11.51 -6.28 -17.13
C LYS A 151 11.60 -4.88 -16.55
N ILE A 152 12.70 -4.62 -15.83
CA ILE A 152 12.98 -3.26 -15.32
C ILE A 152 13.00 -2.27 -16.50
N GLY A 153 12.29 -1.16 -16.34
CA GLY A 153 12.09 -0.14 -17.38
C GLY A 153 10.79 -0.29 -18.17
N GLU A 154 10.18 -1.48 -18.21
CA GLU A 154 8.85 -1.65 -18.80
C GLU A 154 7.76 -1.08 -17.88
N THR A 155 6.59 -0.75 -18.45
CA THR A 155 5.52 -0.08 -17.71
C THR A 155 4.34 -1.01 -17.43
N MET A 156 3.61 -0.73 -16.34
CA MET A 156 2.33 -1.33 -16.02
C MET A 156 1.24 -0.26 -16.00
N LYS A 157 0.10 -0.57 -16.63
CA LYS A 157 -1.09 0.27 -16.56
C LYS A 157 -1.79 0.10 -15.22
N VAL A 158 -1.95 1.21 -14.49
CA VAL A 158 -2.57 1.23 -13.16
C VAL A 158 -3.59 2.36 -13.08
N ARG A 159 -4.72 2.12 -12.44
CA ARG A 159 -5.71 3.15 -12.07
C ARG A 159 -6.25 2.90 -10.67
N GLY A 160 -6.69 3.95 -10.01
CA GLY A 160 -7.28 3.92 -8.67
C GLY A 160 -7.30 5.34 -8.08
N PRO A 161 -7.77 5.49 -6.85
CA PRO A 161 -8.22 4.46 -5.90
C PRO A 161 -9.51 3.76 -6.33
N LYS A 162 -9.70 2.51 -5.91
CA LYS A 162 -10.91 1.71 -6.08
C LYS A 162 -11.22 0.96 -4.78
N GLY A 163 -12.50 0.56 -4.61
CA GLY A 163 -12.96 -0.19 -3.44
C GLY A 163 -13.73 0.67 -2.43
N ALA A 164 -14.63 0.02 -1.69
CA ALA A 164 -15.52 0.68 -0.74
C ALA A 164 -14.91 0.79 0.68
N MET A 165 -13.90 -0.02 1.02
CA MET A 165 -13.24 0.07 2.31
C MET A 165 -12.37 1.33 2.37
N VAL A 166 -12.62 2.17 3.38
CA VAL A 166 -11.76 3.28 3.77
C VAL A 166 -11.57 3.20 5.27
N TYR A 167 -10.39 2.77 5.69
CA TYR A 167 -10.07 2.67 7.11
C TYR A 167 -9.79 4.05 7.69
N THR A 168 -10.39 4.32 8.85
CA THR A 168 -10.08 5.47 9.70
C THR A 168 -9.75 4.98 11.11
N PRO A 169 -8.81 5.62 11.84
CA PRO A 169 -8.46 5.22 13.20
C PRO A 169 -9.69 5.09 14.11
N ASN A 170 -9.73 3.98 14.86
CA ASN A 170 -10.83 3.66 15.77
C ASN A 170 -12.24 3.55 15.12
N MET A 171 -12.34 3.26 13.81
CA MET A 171 -13.64 3.07 13.15
C MET A 171 -14.49 1.93 13.76
N CYS A 172 -13.87 1.02 14.45
CA CYS A 172 -14.50 -0.01 15.29
C CYS A 172 -13.50 -0.48 16.35
N LYS A 173 -13.98 -1.12 17.42
CA LYS A 173 -13.11 -1.59 18.52
C LYS A 173 -12.26 -2.80 18.14
N ARG A 174 -12.79 -3.70 17.32
CA ARG A 174 -12.13 -4.94 16.94
C ARG A 174 -12.32 -5.26 15.46
N ILE A 175 -11.27 -5.75 14.84
CA ILE A 175 -11.29 -6.25 13.46
C ILE A 175 -10.78 -7.68 13.44
N GLY A 176 -11.65 -8.63 13.09
CA GLY A 176 -11.26 -9.96 12.70
C GLY A 176 -10.88 -9.98 11.22
N MET A 177 -9.74 -10.55 10.89
CA MET A 177 -9.24 -10.64 9.51
C MET A 177 -9.05 -12.11 9.12
N ILE A 178 -9.48 -12.47 7.90
CA ILE A 178 -9.25 -13.80 7.34
C ILE A 178 -8.60 -13.61 5.97
N ALA A 179 -7.33 -13.98 5.86
CA ALA A 179 -6.54 -13.85 4.66
C ALA A 179 -6.15 -15.20 4.07
N GLY A 180 -6.20 -15.34 2.74
CA GLY A 180 -5.68 -16.51 2.01
C GLY A 180 -4.58 -16.10 1.03
N GLY A 181 -3.35 -16.60 1.24
CA GLY A 181 -2.21 -16.29 0.38
C GLY A 181 -1.98 -14.78 0.21
N THR A 182 -1.99 -14.28 -1.04
CA THR A 182 -1.83 -12.83 -1.33
C THR A 182 -2.99 -11.97 -0.86
N GLY A 183 -4.10 -12.56 -0.40
CA GLY A 183 -5.18 -11.84 0.29
C GLY A 183 -4.75 -11.17 1.59
N ILE A 184 -3.52 -11.41 2.05
CA ILE A 184 -2.90 -10.69 3.17
C ILE A 184 -2.65 -9.19 2.85
N THR A 185 -2.47 -8.80 1.59
CA THR A 185 -2.06 -7.45 1.24
C THR A 185 -3.04 -6.34 1.68
N PRO A 186 -4.38 -6.44 1.49
CA PRO A 186 -5.31 -5.47 2.06
C PRO A 186 -5.35 -5.50 3.60
N MET A 187 -5.16 -6.65 4.22
CA MET A 187 -5.07 -6.76 5.69
C MET A 187 -3.82 -6.06 6.20
N LEU A 188 -2.67 -6.31 5.59
CA LEU A 188 -1.39 -5.71 5.94
C LEU A 188 -1.44 -4.17 5.87
N GLN A 189 -2.11 -3.62 4.87
CA GLN A 189 -2.29 -2.17 4.71
C GLN A 189 -3.00 -1.57 5.94
N ILE A 190 -4.09 -2.20 6.40
CA ILE A 190 -4.85 -1.77 7.57
C ILE A 190 -4.06 -2.02 8.87
N ILE A 191 -3.47 -3.20 9.04
CA ILE A 191 -2.62 -3.55 10.20
C ILE A 191 -1.50 -2.53 10.38
N ARG A 192 -0.78 -2.20 9.31
CA ARG A 192 0.30 -1.18 9.35
C ARG A 192 -0.22 0.21 9.69
N ALA A 193 -1.40 0.59 9.18
CA ALA A 193 -2.02 1.87 9.51
C ALA A 193 -2.39 1.96 10.99
N ILE A 194 -2.98 0.91 11.56
CA ILE A 194 -3.30 0.80 12.99
C ILE A 194 -2.03 0.89 13.83
N ASN A 195 -1.01 0.09 13.50
CA ASN A 195 0.26 0.07 14.25
C ASN A 195 0.95 1.43 14.24
N ARG A 196 0.99 2.13 13.11
CA ARG A 196 1.50 3.50 13.04
C ARG A 196 0.68 4.50 13.84
N GLY A 197 -0.63 4.28 13.94
CA GLY A 197 -1.55 5.12 14.72
C GLY A 197 -1.46 4.92 16.24
N ARG A 198 -0.71 3.91 16.74
CA ARG A 198 -0.53 3.69 18.18
C ARG A 198 0.14 4.89 18.87
N PRO A 199 -0.21 5.20 20.11
CA PRO A 199 -1.27 4.61 20.94
C PRO A 199 -2.68 5.19 20.70
N GLN A 200 -2.86 6.17 19.79
CA GLN A 200 -4.13 6.84 19.54
C GLN A 200 -5.17 5.92 18.88
N ASP A 201 -4.71 5.04 18.00
CA ASP A 201 -5.56 3.99 17.42
C ASP A 201 -5.54 2.76 18.33
N THR A 202 -6.64 2.52 19.03
CA THR A 202 -6.79 1.44 20.00
C THR A 202 -7.45 0.18 19.41
N THR A 203 -7.72 0.17 18.10
CA THR A 203 -8.35 -0.96 17.41
C THR A 203 -7.59 -2.26 17.65
N LYS A 204 -8.29 -3.31 18.12
CA LYS A 204 -7.72 -4.66 18.25
C LYS A 204 -7.89 -5.42 16.95
N VAL A 205 -6.86 -6.18 16.56
CA VAL A 205 -6.85 -6.97 15.32
C VAL A 205 -6.51 -8.43 15.61
N ASP A 206 -7.39 -9.32 15.18
CA ASP A 206 -7.17 -10.76 15.22
C ASP A 206 -7.12 -11.29 13.79
N LEU A 207 -5.99 -11.85 13.36
CA LEU A 207 -5.74 -12.33 11.99
C LEU A 207 -5.68 -13.86 11.94
N VAL A 208 -6.55 -14.47 11.11
CA VAL A 208 -6.41 -15.85 10.66
C VAL A 208 -5.82 -15.83 9.25
N PHE A 209 -4.62 -16.42 9.09
CA PHE A 209 -3.89 -16.38 7.84
C PHE A 209 -3.64 -17.79 7.28
N ALA A 210 -4.36 -18.12 6.20
CA ALA A 210 -4.34 -19.42 5.55
C ALA A 210 -3.38 -19.46 4.36
N ASN A 211 -2.56 -20.52 4.30
CA ASN A 211 -1.61 -20.80 3.23
C ASN A 211 -1.55 -22.29 2.92
N VAL A 212 -0.90 -22.69 1.83
CA VAL A 212 -0.77 -24.09 1.45
C VAL A 212 0.38 -24.74 2.24
N ASN A 213 1.59 -24.19 2.16
CA ASN A 213 2.79 -24.68 2.80
C ASN A 213 3.39 -23.62 3.74
N PRO A 214 4.29 -23.99 4.66
CA PRO A 214 5.00 -23.04 5.52
C PRO A 214 5.71 -21.91 4.76
N ASP A 215 6.37 -22.26 3.66
CA ASP A 215 7.13 -21.32 2.81
C ASP A 215 6.23 -20.35 2.02
N ASP A 216 4.92 -20.62 1.98
CA ASP A 216 3.92 -19.74 1.38
C ASP A 216 3.46 -18.63 2.32
N ILE A 217 3.81 -18.68 3.63
CA ILE A 217 3.39 -17.66 4.60
C ILE A 217 4.17 -16.37 4.34
N LEU A 218 3.52 -15.45 3.62
CA LEU A 218 4.09 -14.16 3.26
C LEU A 218 4.29 -13.30 4.50
N LEU A 219 5.44 -12.63 4.60
CA LEU A 219 5.75 -11.65 5.65
C LEU A 219 5.66 -12.23 7.08
N LYS A 220 5.88 -13.54 7.23
CA LYS A 220 5.72 -14.24 8.51
C LYS A 220 6.52 -13.58 9.64
N GLU A 221 7.80 -13.31 9.42
CA GLU A 221 8.67 -12.69 10.43
C GLU A 221 8.14 -11.33 10.90
N GLN A 222 7.59 -10.51 9.99
CA GLN A 222 7.01 -9.21 10.33
C GLN A 222 5.71 -9.35 11.13
N LEU A 223 4.86 -10.32 10.79
CA LEU A 223 3.62 -10.59 11.51
C LEU A 223 3.91 -11.17 12.90
N ASP A 224 4.87 -12.08 13.01
CA ASP A 224 5.31 -12.66 14.28
C ASP A 224 5.94 -11.62 15.22
N ALA A 225 6.72 -10.68 14.66
CA ALA A 225 7.27 -9.57 15.42
C ALA A 225 6.16 -8.67 15.98
N LEU A 226 5.19 -8.33 15.13
CA LEU A 226 4.06 -7.50 15.54
C LEU A 226 3.18 -8.18 16.59
N ASP A 227 2.95 -9.50 16.49
CA ASP A 227 2.20 -10.30 17.48
C ASP A 227 2.85 -10.30 18.86
N LYS A 228 4.18 -10.20 18.91
CA LYS A 228 4.95 -10.10 20.16
C LYS A 228 4.98 -8.67 20.74
N GLU A 229 4.99 -7.68 19.89
CA GLU A 229 5.21 -6.28 20.26
C GLU A 229 3.92 -5.52 20.57
N ASP A 230 2.82 -5.81 19.84
CA ASP A 230 1.52 -5.14 20.02
C ASP A 230 0.51 -6.09 20.71
N PRO A 231 0.16 -5.88 21.99
CA PRO A 231 -0.81 -6.70 22.71
C PRO A 231 -2.24 -6.61 22.13
N ASN A 232 -2.48 -5.71 21.20
CA ASN A 232 -3.77 -5.56 20.49
C ASN A 232 -3.75 -6.20 19.09
N PHE A 233 -2.69 -6.92 18.74
CA PHE A 233 -2.60 -7.70 17.50
C PHE A 233 -2.38 -9.17 17.82
N SER A 234 -3.07 -10.06 17.12
CA SER A 234 -2.81 -11.50 17.18
C SER A 234 -2.84 -12.12 15.78
N VAL A 235 -2.00 -13.15 15.54
CA VAL A 235 -2.01 -13.90 14.30
C VAL A 235 -2.10 -15.41 14.54
N TYR A 236 -3.01 -16.06 13.84
CA TYR A 236 -3.18 -17.51 13.82
C TYR A 236 -3.01 -18.05 12.41
N TYR A 237 -1.99 -18.88 12.21
CA TYR A 237 -1.67 -19.45 10.90
C TYR A 237 -2.41 -20.77 10.69
N VAL A 238 -2.92 -20.97 9.46
CA VAL A 238 -3.58 -22.21 9.02
C VAL A 238 -2.85 -22.73 7.78
N LEU A 239 -2.46 -24.01 7.76
CA LEU A 239 -1.75 -24.64 6.64
C LEU A 239 -2.50 -25.87 6.12
N ASN A 240 -2.58 -26.00 4.78
CA ASN A 240 -3.09 -27.21 4.17
C ASN A 240 -2.11 -28.38 4.36
N ASN A 241 -0.81 -28.13 4.20
CA ASN A 241 0.26 -29.10 4.32
C ASN A 241 1.22 -28.66 5.44
N PRO A 242 0.85 -28.87 6.73
CA PRO A 242 1.68 -28.46 7.84
C PRO A 242 2.91 -29.38 8.00
N PRO A 243 4.04 -28.86 8.51
CA PRO A 243 5.17 -29.67 8.90
C PRO A 243 4.87 -30.46 10.20
N GLU A 244 5.68 -31.44 10.50
CA GLU A 244 5.62 -32.14 11.78
C GLU A 244 5.78 -31.16 12.95
N GLY A 245 4.99 -31.36 14.01
CA GLY A 245 4.99 -30.47 15.18
C GLY A 245 4.28 -29.13 14.99
N TRP A 246 3.56 -28.92 13.90
CA TRP A 246 2.78 -27.71 13.67
C TRP A 246 1.74 -27.47 14.77
N LYS A 247 1.70 -26.23 15.32
CA LYS A 247 0.79 -25.83 16.40
C LYS A 247 -0.38 -24.94 15.93
N GLY A 248 -0.42 -24.57 14.66
CA GLY A 248 -1.50 -23.78 14.06
C GLY A 248 -2.64 -24.64 13.55
N GLY A 249 -3.56 -24.03 12.83
CA GLY A 249 -4.68 -24.72 12.17
C GLY A 249 -4.21 -25.59 11.01
N VAL A 250 -4.98 -26.62 10.71
CA VAL A 250 -4.71 -27.58 9.63
C VAL A 250 -5.87 -27.60 8.65
N GLY A 251 -5.58 -27.62 7.35
CA GLY A 251 -6.56 -27.66 6.28
C GLY A 251 -7.10 -26.28 5.90
N PHE A 252 -8.41 -26.19 5.71
CA PHE A 252 -9.11 -24.95 5.41
C PHE A 252 -9.58 -24.25 6.69
N VAL A 253 -9.77 -22.93 6.63
CA VAL A 253 -10.35 -22.18 7.76
C VAL A 253 -11.78 -22.64 8.01
N THR A 254 -12.07 -23.12 9.23
CA THR A 254 -13.37 -23.63 9.65
C THR A 254 -14.15 -22.60 10.48
N ALA A 255 -15.46 -22.84 10.68
CA ALA A 255 -16.28 -22.04 11.59
C ALA A 255 -15.77 -22.08 13.02
N ASP A 256 -15.26 -23.23 13.49
CA ASP A 256 -14.69 -23.37 14.84
C ASP A 256 -13.43 -22.51 15.01
N MET A 257 -12.54 -22.49 14.02
CA MET A 257 -11.37 -21.61 14.04
C MET A 257 -11.77 -20.13 14.08
N ILE A 258 -12.80 -19.74 13.32
CA ILE A 258 -13.34 -18.37 13.34
C ILE A 258 -13.88 -18.04 14.74
N LYS A 259 -14.69 -18.93 15.32
CA LYS A 259 -15.29 -18.74 16.64
C LYS A 259 -14.23 -18.63 17.74
N GLU A 260 -13.14 -19.40 17.63
CA GLU A 260 -12.08 -19.46 18.64
C GLU A 260 -11.11 -18.28 18.54
N ARG A 261 -10.80 -17.83 17.32
CA ARG A 261 -9.69 -16.91 17.03
C ARG A 261 -10.13 -15.48 16.70
N LEU A 262 -11.36 -15.26 16.31
CA LEU A 262 -11.85 -13.93 15.92
C LEU A 262 -12.86 -13.39 16.92
N PRO A 263 -13.08 -12.06 16.96
CA PRO A 263 -14.04 -11.46 17.87
C PRO A 263 -15.46 -11.95 17.57
N PRO A 264 -16.25 -12.28 18.60
CA PRO A 264 -17.65 -12.69 18.41
C PRO A 264 -18.48 -11.54 17.77
N PRO A 265 -19.63 -11.85 17.14
CA PRO A 265 -20.50 -10.83 16.57
C PRO A 265 -20.89 -9.76 17.61
N ALA A 266 -20.62 -8.49 17.27
CA ALA A 266 -20.94 -7.32 18.11
C ALA A 266 -21.12 -6.08 17.22
N PRO A 267 -21.79 -5.02 17.68
CA PRO A 267 -21.96 -3.79 16.88
C PRO A 267 -20.65 -3.09 16.48
N ASP A 268 -19.67 -3.11 17.39
CA ASP A 268 -18.40 -2.37 17.26
C ASP A 268 -17.27 -3.21 16.66
N MET A 269 -17.57 -4.14 15.76
CA MET A 269 -16.56 -4.99 15.15
C MET A 269 -16.80 -5.19 13.65
N LYS A 270 -15.74 -5.55 12.95
CA LYS A 270 -15.80 -5.98 11.55
C LYS A 270 -15.05 -7.29 11.33
N ILE A 271 -15.52 -8.06 10.35
CA ILE A 271 -14.76 -9.16 9.76
C ILE A 271 -14.35 -8.75 8.35
N LEU A 272 -13.06 -8.81 8.07
CA LEU A 272 -12.48 -8.56 6.74
C LEU A 272 -12.02 -9.87 6.13
N ILE A 273 -12.44 -10.16 4.91
CA ILE A 273 -12.12 -11.42 4.21
C ILE A 273 -11.48 -11.11 2.87
N CYS A 274 -10.31 -11.71 2.59
CA CYS A 274 -9.66 -11.65 1.28
C CYS A 274 -8.93 -12.96 0.98
N GLY A 275 -9.15 -13.52 -0.20
CA GLY A 275 -8.52 -14.78 -0.62
C GLY A 275 -9.12 -15.31 -1.93
N PRO A 276 -8.79 -16.55 -2.30
CA PRO A 276 -9.36 -17.20 -3.47
C PRO A 276 -10.90 -17.26 -3.41
N PRO A 277 -11.61 -17.10 -4.55
CA PRO A 277 -13.08 -17.06 -4.57
C PRO A 277 -13.77 -18.23 -3.85
N PRO A 278 -13.33 -19.50 -3.97
CA PRO A 278 -13.92 -20.60 -3.21
C PRO A 278 -13.80 -20.43 -1.69
N MET A 279 -12.64 -19.94 -1.20
CA MET A 279 -12.43 -19.64 0.20
C MET A 279 -13.36 -18.55 0.70
N VAL A 280 -13.44 -17.42 -0.02
CA VAL A 280 -14.33 -16.31 0.32
C VAL A 280 -15.80 -16.77 0.38
N SER A 281 -16.23 -17.59 -0.57
CA SER A 281 -17.59 -18.15 -0.60
C SER A 281 -17.89 -19.03 0.62
N ALA A 282 -16.96 -19.89 1.02
CA ALA A 282 -17.09 -20.74 2.19
C ALA A 282 -17.12 -19.92 3.49
N LEU A 283 -16.25 -18.91 3.60
CA LEU A 283 -16.15 -18.05 4.78
C LEU A 283 -17.38 -17.15 4.97
N LYS A 284 -18.02 -16.68 3.90
CA LYS A 284 -19.30 -15.98 3.97
C LYS A 284 -20.38 -16.84 4.66
N LYS A 285 -20.46 -18.12 4.30
CA LYS A 285 -21.40 -19.06 4.92
C LYS A 285 -21.04 -19.35 6.38
N ALA A 286 -19.75 -19.55 6.65
CA ALA A 286 -19.26 -19.83 8.01
C ALA A 286 -19.52 -18.64 8.96
N THR A 287 -19.24 -17.40 8.52
CA THR A 287 -19.54 -16.22 9.34
C THR A 287 -21.04 -16.04 9.56
N GLU A 288 -21.88 -16.24 8.54
CA GLU A 288 -23.35 -16.20 8.68
C GLU A 288 -23.84 -17.23 9.71
N SER A 289 -23.33 -18.48 9.67
CA SER A 289 -23.72 -19.55 10.63
C SER A 289 -23.30 -19.26 12.08
N LEU A 290 -22.27 -18.41 12.28
CA LEU A 290 -21.80 -17.98 13.58
C LEU A 290 -22.53 -16.73 14.12
N GLY A 291 -23.53 -16.23 13.41
CA GLY A 291 -24.36 -15.09 13.82
C GLY A 291 -23.83 -13.72 13.43
N TYR A 292 -22.78 -13.64 12.60
CA TYR A 292 -22.41 -12.36 11.95
C TYR A 292 -23.44 -11.96 10.91
N GLN A 293 -23.53 -10.66 10.64
CA GLN A 293 -24.41 -10.17 9.58
C GLN A 293 -24.02 -10.80 8.23
N LYS A 294 -25.02 -11.15 7.46
CA LYS A 294 -24.84 -11.76 6.13
C LYS A 294 -24.03 -10.83 5.22
N ALA A 295 -22.94 -11.35 4.71
CA ALA A 295 -22.09 -10.63 3.75
C ALA A 295 -22.85 -10.32 2.46
N ARG A 296 -22.84 -9.06 2.01
CA ARG A 296 -23.43 -8.64 0.73
C ARG A 296 -22.66 -9.22 -0.47
N PRO A 297 -23.30 -9.36 -1.64
CA PRO A 297 -22.60 -9.72 -2.88
C PRO A 297 -21.46 -8.74 -3.21
N VAL A 298 -21.69 -7.43 -3.05
CA VAL A 298 -20.71 -6.35 -3.15
C VAL A 298 -20.66 -5.65 -1.81
N SER A 299 -19.52 -5.74 -1.14
CA SER A 299 -19.34 -5.18 0.21
C SER A 299 -19.35 -3.65 0.20
N LYS A 300 -19.94 -3.07 1.25
CA LYS A 300 -19.95 -1.63 1.53
C LYS A 300 -19.25 -1.34 2.85
N LEU A 301 -18.84 -0.09 3.05
CA LEU A 301 -18.07 0.30 4.23
C LEU A 301 -18.77 -0.03 5.55
N GLU A 302 -20.11 0.12 5.60
CA GLU A 302 -20.91 -0.14 6.77
C GLU A 302 -21.07 -1.62 7.11
N ASP A 303 -20.77 -2.55 6.18
CA ASP A 303 -20.97 -3.98 6.40
C ASP A 303 -20.12 -4.51 7.56
N GLN A 304 -20.70 -5.35 8.39
CA GLN A 304 -19.99 -6.05 9.46
C GLN A 304 -19.01 -7.08 8.88
N VAL A 305 -19.42 -7.82 7.84
CA VAL A 305 -18.56 -8.74 7.09
C VAL A 305 -18.25 -8.14 5.74
N PHE A 306 -17.02 -7.69 5.56
CA PHE A 306 -16.52 -7.06 4.34
C PHE A 306 -15.59 -8.02 3.59
N CYS A 307 -15.87 -8.23 2.30
CA CYS A 307 -15.03 -9.03 1.39
C CYS A 307 -14.40 -8.10 0.35
N PHE A 308 -13.07 -8.19 0.23
CA PHE A 308 -12.30 -7.44 -0.78
C PHE A 308 -12.46 -8.01 -2.19
#